data_c0236ca03d755fe8df114546811114e9
#
_entry.id   c0236ca03d755fe8df114546811114e9
#
_cell.length_a   1.000
_cell.length_b   1.000
_cell.length_c   1.000
_cell.angle_alpha   90.00
_cell.angle_beta   90.00
_cell.angle_gamma   90.00
#
_symmetry.space_group_name_H-M   'P 1'
#
loop_
_entity.id
_entity.type
_entity.pdbx_description
1 polymer ?
#
loop_
_entity_poly.entity_id
_entity_poly.type
_entity_poly.pdbx_seq_one_letter_code
_entity_poly.pdbx_strand_id
1 'polypeptide(L)'
;MRIAGLCLMFGATVLAGCSGGGDDPTPPPTPVFTTFTVEPSSIPALTVAGTQALTPAAKDQNGATMSGLTTTYISSASQTASVSPAGLVTGVALGTATITATGTIGSVTKTATVNVTVGAPPATVSVAATSGSQFLPANAVVARNGTVTWTFAIDHNVTFDTANSPANIGTTGTGSVSRTFPNAGTFAYHCTIHGGMTGTVTVQ
;
A
#
# COMPACT_ATOMS: atom_id res chain seq x y z
N MET A 1 65.55 -41.39 38.08
CA MET A 1 65.99 -42.75 38.66
C MET A 1 64.98 -43.79 38.17
N ARG A 2 65.45 -44.77 37.43
CA ARG A 2 64.84 -46.08 37.09
C ARG A 2 63.65 -46.08 36.18
N ILE A 3 63.76 -46.43 34.92
CA ILE A 3 64.12 -47.71 34.21
C ILE A 3 62.86 -48.59 34.01
N ALA A 4 62.58 -48.76 32.72
CA ALA A 4 62.20 -49.95 31.96
C ALA A 4 60.81 -50.57 32.07
N GLY A 5 60.36 -50.97 30.92
CA GLY A 5 59.44 -52.06 30.68
C GLY A 5 58.85 -52.05 29.25
N LEU A 6 59.67 -52.57 28.35
CA LEU A 6 59.36 -53.06 27.00
C LEU A 6 58.39 -54.24 27.08
N CYS A 7 57.28 -54.26 26.37
CA CYS A 7 56.68 -55.49 25.88
C CYS A 7 55.95 -55.30 24.56
N LEU A 8 56.49 -55.86 23.54
CA LEU A 8 56.02 -55.98 22.18
C LEU A 8 55.02 -57.13 22.15
N MET A 9 53.75 -56.84 21.68
CA MET A 9 52.89 -57.92 21.15
C MET A 9 52.22 -57.47 19.88
N PHE A 10 52.56 -58.12 18.81
CA PHE A 10 51.88 -58.09 17.50
C PHE A 10 50.49 -58.70 17.66
N GLY A 11 49.47 -57.89 17.34
CA GLY A 11 48.09 -58.37 17.12
C GLY A 11 47.61 -57.86 15.80
N ALA A 12 47.55 -58.69 14.79
CA ALA A 12 46.99 -58.44 13.51
C ALA A 12 45.47 -58.38 13.69
N THR A 13 44.89 -57.21 13.68
CA THR A 13 43.43 -57.02 13.54
C THR A 13 43.09 -56.68 12.12
N VAL A 14 42.35 -57.57 11.47
CA VAL A 14 41.68 -57.39 10.18
C VAL A 14 40.71 -56.23 10.28
N LEU A 15 41.00 -55.12 9.60
CA LEU A 15 40.00 -54.06 9.35
C LEU A 15 39.02 -54.61 8.32
N ALA A 16 37.83 -55.01 8.79
CA ALA A 16 36.67 -55.11 7.96
C ALA A 16 36.28 -53.67 7.57
N GLY A 17 36.54 -53.32 6.31
CA GLY A 17 36.08 -52.06 5.73
C GLY A 17 34.54 -52.06 5.63
N CYS A 18 33.85 -51.36 6.52
CA CYS A 18 32.49 -50.89 6.28
C CYS A 18 32.59 -49.79 5.21
N SER A 19 32.33 -50.14 3.96
CA SER A 19 31.95 -49.18 2.95
C SER A 19 30.50 -48.73 3.26
N GLY A 20 30.35 -47.83 4.23
CA GLY A 20 29.16 -47.06 4.39
C GLY A 20 29.04 -46.12 3.19
N GLY A 21 28.19 -46.47 2.22
CA GLY A 21 27.73 -45.51 1.20
C GLY A 21 27.00 -44.42 1.96
N GLY A 22 27.72 -43.34 2.28
CA GLY A 22 27.10 -42.11 2.70
C GLY A 22 26.38 -41.55 1.49
N ASP A 23 25.02 -41.62 1.50
CA ASP A 23 24.21 -40.77 0.63
C ASP A 23 24.59 -39.33 1.00
N ASP A 24 25.47 -38.74 0.19
CA ASP A 24 25.81 -37.34 0.29
C ASP A 24 24.50 -36.58 0.09
N PRO A 25 24.01 -35.81 1.08
CA PRO A 25 22.70 -35.16 0.92
C PRO A 25 22.74 -34.29 -0.32
N THR A 26 21.91 -34.61 -1.28
CA THR A 26 21.76 -33.79 -2.49
C THR A 26 21.58 -32.34 -2.06
N PRO A 27 22.45 -31.41 -2.49
CA PRO A 27 22.31 -30.02 -2.10
C PRO A 27 20.92 -29.52 -2.43
N PRO A 28 20.29 -28.72 -1.56
CA PRO A 28 18.96 -28.20 -1.82
C PRO A 28 18.95 -27.46 -3.18
N PRO A 29 17.88 -27.62 -3.96
CA PRO A 29 17.79 -27.01 -5.28
C PRO A 29 17.96 -25.48 -5.16
N THR A 30 18.74 -24.92 -6.06
CA THR A 30 18.94 -23.47 -6.13
C THR A 30 17.60 -22.77 -6.32
N PRO A 31 17.32 -21.68 -5.59
CA PRO A 31 16.10 -20.90 -5.76
C PRO A 31 15.93 -20.41 -7.21
N VAL A 32 14.79 -20.66 -7.80
CA VAL A 32 14.42 -20.22 -9.16
C VAL A 32 13.24 -19.25 -9.08
N PHE A 33 13.34 -18.11 -9.72
CA PHE A 33 12.26 -17.13 -9.76
C PHE A 33 11.03 -17.69 -10.50
N THR A 34 10.01 -18.10 -9.76
CA THR A 34 8.79 -18.75 -10.31
C THR A 34 7.57 -17.86 -10.27
N THR A 35 7.41 -17.05 -9.22
CA THR A 35 6.20 -16.24 -9.03
C THR A 35 6.53 -14.76 -8.86
N PHE A 36 5.82 -13.92 -9.61
CA PHE A 36 5.85 -12.47 -9.48
C PHE A 36 4.43 -11.97 -9.26
N THR A 37 4.23 -11.19 -8.21
CA THR A 37 2.94 -10.57 -7.88
C THR A 37 3.11 -9.10 -7.58
N VAL A 38 2.04 -8.35 -7.73
CA VAL A 38 1.95 -6.93 -7.36
C VAL A 38 0.67 -6.72 -6.58
N GLU A 39 0.78 -6.12 -5.42
CA GLU A 39 -0.37 -5.78 -4.59
C GLU A 39 -0.56 -4.26 -4.48
N PRO A 40 -1.80 -3.77 -4.49
CA PRO A 40 -3.03 -4.52 -4.76
C PRO A 40 -3.11 -5.01 -6.22
N SER A 41 -3.75 -6.16 -6.45
CA SER A 41 -3.93 -6.75 -7.79
C SER A 41 -4.96 -6.00 -8.65
N SER A 42 -5.72 -5.09 -8.04
CA SER A 42 -6.63 -4.16 -8.72
C SER A 42 -6.83 -2.88 -7.91
N ILE A 43 -7.13 -1.78 -8.60
CA ILE A 43 -7.48 -0.48 -7.99
C ILE A 43 -8.86 -0.09 -8.51
N PRO A 44 -9.96 -0.46 -7.82
CA PRO A 44 -11.32 -0.33 -8.36
C PRO A 44 -11.88 1.08 -8.30
N ALA A 45 -11.34 1.96 -7.45
CA ALA A 45 -11.90 3.29 -7.22
C ALA A 45 -10.81 4.29 -6.84
N LEU A 46 -10.02 4.72 -7.82
CA LEU A 46 -9.10 5.83 -7.67
C LEU A 46 -9.80 7.10 -8.13
N THR A 47 -9.68 8.20 -7.40
CA THR A 47 -10.15 9.51 -7.89
C THR A 47 -9.07 10.18 -8.73
N VAL A 48 -9.45 11.22 -9.49
CA VAL A 48 -8.47 12.11 -10.12
C VAL A 48 -7.58 12.72 -9.02
N ALA A 49 -6.28 12.79 -9.27
CA ALA A 49 -5.22 13.14 -8.31
C ALA A 49 -5.07 12.16 -7.12
N GLY A 50 -5.94 11.17 -6.97
CA GLY A 50 -5.76 10.10 -5.99
C GLY A 50 -4.55 9.23 -6.35
N THR A 51 -3.91 8.64 -5.34
CA THR A 51 -2.72 7.80 -5.53
C THR A 51 -2.86 6.46 -4.82
N GLN A 52 -2.21 5.43 -5.39
CA GLN A 52 -2.07 4.11 -4.79
C GLN A 52 -0.68 3.56 -5.08
N ALA A 53 0.04 3.19 -4.05
CA ALA A 53 1.33 2.51 -4.21
C ALA A 53 1.13 1.03 -4.53
N LEU A 54 1.98 0.51 -5.42
CA LEU A 54 2.07 -0.89 -5.77
C LEU A 54 3.27 -1.52 -5.07
N THR A 55 3.06 -2.70 -4.50
CA THR A 55 4.10 -3.47 -3.80
C THR A 55 4.40 -4.74 -4.60
N PRO A 56 5.54 -4.82 -5.29
CA PRO A 56 5.95 -6.02 -6.02
C PRO A 56 6.53 -7.06 -5.07
N ALA A 57 6.31 -8.35 -5.38
CA ALA A 57 6.90 -9.48 -4.66
C ALA A 57 7.34 -10.57 -5.61
N ALA A 58 8.49 -11.19 -5.30
CA ALA A 58 9.06 -12.31 -6.03
C ALA A 58 9.19 -13.53 -5.12
N LYS A 59 8.83 -14.70 -5.62
CA LYS A 59 8.95 -15.98 -4.90
C LYS A 59 9.61 -17.04 -5.76
N ASP A 60 10.33 -17.95 -5.10
CA ASP A 60 10.92 -19.13 -5.71
C ASP A 60 9.91 -20.28 -5.87
N GLN A 61 10.37 -21.43 -6.34
CA GLN A 61 9.58 -22.67 -6.53
C GLN A 61 9.01 -23.25 -5.23
N ASN A 62 9.52 -22.84 -4.08
CA ASN A 62 9.07 -23.27 -2.76
C ASN A 62 8.16 -22.21 -2.08
N GLY A 63 7.91 -21.08 -2.76
CA GLY A 63 7.14 -19.97 -2.21
C GLY A 63 7.94 -19.03 -1.29
N ALA A 64 9.25 -19.23 -1.15
CA ALA A 64 10.10 -18.34 -0.36
C ALA A 64 10.36 -17.03 -1.11
N THR A 65 10.43 -15.92 -0.36
CA THR A 65 10.69 -14.59 -0.93
C THR A 65 12.11 -14.51 -1.48
N MET A 66 12.25 -13.98 -2.69
CA MET A 66 13.53 -13.78 -3.36
C MET A 66 14.00 -12.34 -3.26
N SER A 67 15.30 -12.15 -3.11
CA SER A 67 15.99 -10.84 -3.15
C SER A 67 16.47 -10.52 -4.57
N GLY A 68 16.90 -9.25 -4.79
CA GLY A 68 17.46 -8.82 -6.07
C GLY A 68 16.40 -8.55 -7.15
N LEU A 69 15.12 -8.44 -6.78
CA LEU A 69 14.06 -8.06 -7.69
C LEU A 69 14.24 -6.61 -8.14
N THR A 70 14.27 -6.40 -9.45
CA THR A 70 14.08 -5.09 -10.08
C THR A 70 12.72 -5.05 -10.74
N THR A 71 11.99 -3.93 -10.63
CA THR A 71 10.65 -3.82 -11.20
C THR A 71 10.54 -2.56 -12.04
N THR A 72 9.92 -2.68 -13.21
CA THR A 72 9.53 -1.56 -14.07
C THR A 72 8.03 -1.57 -14.27
N TYR A 73 7.44 -0.39 -14.52
CA TYR A 73 6.00 -0.22 -14.65
C TYR A 73 5.66 0.55 -15.92
N ILE A 74 4.60 0.13 -16.61
CA ILE A 74 4.05 0.82 -17.78
C ILE A 74 2.53 0.89 -17.64
N SER A 75 1.95 2.05 -17.94
CA SER A 75 0.50 2.23 -18.05
C SER A 75 0.04 2.09 -19.50
N SER A 76 -1.04 1.36 -19.73
CA SER A 76 -1.70 1.28 -21.05
C SER A 76 -2.37 2.59 -21.48
N ALA A 77 -2.67 3.48 -20.50
CA ALA A 77 -3.34 4.76 -20.72
C ALA A 77 -2.85 5.78 -19.67
N SER A 78 -1.66 6.33 -19.84
CA SER A 78 -1.04 7.27 -18.89
C SER A 78 -1.83 8.57 -18.72
N GLN A 79 -2.68 8.94 -19.69
CA GLN A 79 -3.61 10.06 -19.59
C GLN A 79 -4.82 9.76 -18.68
N THR A 80 -5.09 8.50 -18.37
CA THR A 80 -6.13 8.07 -17.43
C THR A 80 -5.53 7.76 -16.06
N ALA A 81 -4.50 6.93 -16.04
CA ALA A 81 -3.74 6.63 -14.83
C ALA A 81 -2.26 6.53 -15.16
N SER A 82 -1.43 7.35 -14.56
CA SER A 82 0.02 7.28 -14.67
C SER A 82 0.62 6.41 -13.58
N VAL A 83 1.85 5.91 -13.80
CA VAL A 83 2.61 5.18 -12.79
C VAL A 83 4.05 5.67 -12.77
N SER A 84 4.59 5.90 -11.57
CA SER A 84 5.99 6.30 -11.39
C SER A 84 6.93 5.08 -11.43
N PRO A 85 8.24 5.28 -11.62
CA PRO A 85 9.23 4.20 -11.51
C PRO A 85 9.23 3.50 -10.14
N ALA A 86 8.79 4.17 -9.09
CA ALA A 86 8.64 3.61 -7.74
C ALA A 86 7.33 2.83 -7.54
N GLY A 87 6.48 2.68 -8.59
CA GLY A 87 5.20 1.97 -8.51
C GLY A 87 4.06 2.79 -7.89
N LEU A 88 4.18 4.12 -7.79
CA LEU A 88 3.06 4.97 -7.35
C LEU A 88 2.14 5.24 -8.54
N VAL A 89 0.93 4.70 -8.50
CA VAL A 89 -0.14 4.97 -9.47
C VAL A 89 -0.86 6.25 -9.09
N THR A 90 -1.13 7.12 -10.07
CA THR A 90 -1.89 8.37 -9.91
C THR A 90 -3.03 8.42 -10.92
N GLY A 91 -4.25 8.68 -10.44
CA GLY A 91 -5.40 8.95 -11.30
C GLY A 91 -5.24 10.32 -12.00
N VAL A 92 -5.36 10.34 -13.33
CA VAL A 92 -5.18 11.56 -14.14
C VAL A 92 -6.51 12.04 -14.71
N ALA A 93 -7.31 11.13 -15.28
CA ALA A 93 -8.62 11.42 -15.83
C ALA A 93 -9.55 10.23 -15.66
N LEU A 94 -10.86 10.44 -15.75
CA LEU A 94 -11.86 9.38 -15.65
C LEU A 94 -11.64 8.31 -16.72
N GLY A 95 -11.82 7.04 -16.33
CA GLY A 95 -11.67 5.91 -17.25
C GLY A 95 -10.96 4.73 -16.61
N THR A 96 -10.45 3.85 -17.44
CA THR A 96 -9.72 2.65 -17.01
C THR A 96 -8.33 2.59 -17.66
N ALA A 97 -7.39 2.04 -16.93
CA ALA A 97 -6.03 1.75 -17.42
C ALA A 97 -5.56 0.41 -16.83
N THR A 98 -4.62 -0.24 -17.52
CA THR A 98 -3.92 -1.40 -16.99
C THR A 98 -2.47 -1.02 -16.75
N ILE A 99 -2.00 -1.19 -15.54
CA ILE A 99 -0.57 -1.06 -15.21
C ILE A 99 0.06 -2.44 -15.37
N THR A 100 1.06 -2.53 -16.23
CA THR A 100 1.89 -3.73 -16.37
C THR A 100 3.17 -3.53 -15.57
N ALA A 101 3.39 -4.37 -14.59
CA ALA A 101 4.64 -4.46 -13.83
C ALA A 101 5.49 -5.60 -14.41
N THR A 102 6.76 -5.34 -14.62
CA THR A 102 7.74 -6.32 -15.09
C THR A 102 8.81 -6.49 -14.02
N GLY A 103 8.86 -7.68 -13.42
CA GLY A 103 9.83 -8.05 -12.41
C GLY A 103 10.97 -8.88 -13.01
N THR A 104 12.22 -8.57 -12.68
CA THR A 104 13.41 -9.26 -13.19
C THR A 104 14.32 -9.65 -12.04
N ILE A 105 14.78 -10.91 -12.02
CA ILE A 105 15.85 -11.41 -11.16
C ILE A 105 16.86 -12.16 -12.05
N GLY A 106 18.09 -11.66 -12.12
CA GLY A 106 19.10 -12.18 -13.05
C GLY A 106 18.65 -12.02 -14.50
N SER A 107 18.53 -13.14 -15.23
CA SER A 107 18.03 -13.16 -16.61
C SER A 107 16.53 -13.52 -16.72
N VAL A 108 15.88 -13.83 -15.61
CA VAL A 108 14.47 -14.27 -15.62
C VAL A 108 13.55 -13.06 -15.42
N THR A 109 12.61 -12.90 -16.33
CA THR A 109 11.62 -11.81 -16.33
C THR A 109 10.22 -12.38 -16.23
N LYS A 110 9.37 -11.73 -15.42
CA LYS A 110 7.94 -12.05 -15.25
C LYS A 110 7.11 -10.79 -15.19
N THR A 111 5.85 -10.89 -15.60
CA THR A 111 4.92 -9.76 -15.60
C THR A 111 3.72 -10.02 -14.71
N ALA A 112 3.18 -8.94 -14.14
CA ALA A 112 1.90 -8.90 -13.46
C ALA A 112 1.14 -7.65 -13.92
N THR A 113 -0.18 -7.71 -13.93
CA THR A 113 -1.03 -6.59 -14.34
C THR A 113 -1.94 -6.16 -13.20
N VAL A 114 -2.18 -4.85 -13.12
CA VAL A 114 -3.10 -4.21 -12.17
C VAL A 114 -4.10 -3.39 -12.96
N ASN A 115 -5.38 -3.72 -12.84
CA ASN A 115 -6.45 -2.93 -13.44
C ASN A 115 -6.77 -1.73 -12.53
N VAL A 116 -6.81 -0.55 -13.13
CA VAL A 116 -7.08 0.72 -12.47
C VAL A 116 -8.35 1.31 -13.05
N THR A 117 -9.30 1.66 -12.18
CA THR A 117 -10.46 2.46 -12.55
C THR A 117 -10.34 3.82 -11.86
N VAL A 118 -10.33 4.89 -12.65
CA VAL A 118 -10.38 6.27 -12.15
C VAL A 118 -11.82 6.74 -12.29
N GLY A 119 -12.48 6.90 -11.15
CA GLY A 119 -13.88 7.30 -11.05
C GLY A 119 -14.05 8.78 -10.69
N ALA A 120 -15.25 9.28 -10.89
CA ALA A 120 -15.63 10.58 -10.38
C ALA A 120 -15.61 10.56 -8.84
N PRO A 121 -15.27 11.68 -8.19
CA PRO A 121 -15.48 11.82 -6.77
C PRO A 121 -16.96 11.61 -6.40
N PRO A 122 -17.26 11.14 -5.18
CA PRO A 122 -18.64 10.94 -4.75
C PRO A 122 -19.41 12.27 -4.72
N ALA A 123 -20.70 12.23 -5.07
CA ALA A 123 -21.57 13.40 -4.99
C ALA A 123 -21.88 13.80 -3.54
N THR A 124 -21.76 12.88 -2.59
CA THR A 124 -22.00 13.13 -1.16
C THR A 124 -20.92 12.46 -0.31
N VAL A 125 -20.51 13.15 0.76
CA VAL A 125 -19.55 12.62 1.76
C VAL A 125 -20.04 12.97 3.14
N SER A 126 -19.88 12.03 4.10
CA SER A 126 -20.14 12.28 5.51
C SER A 126 -18.84 12.43 6.28
N VAL A 127 -18.81 13.41 7.19
CA VAL A 127 -17.70 13.65 8.13
C VAL A 127 -18.26 13.59 9.53
N ALA A 128 -17.74 12.72 10.37
CA ALA A 128 -18.11 12.67 11.78
C ALA A 128 -17.25 13.67 12.58
N ALA A 129 -17.92 14.57 13.32
CA ALA A 129 -17.33 15.39 14.37
C ALA A 129 -17.45 14.60 15.67
N THR A 130 -16.38 13.92 16.08
CA THR A 130 -16.41 12.90 17.12
C THR A 130 -16.31 13.47 18.52
N SER A 131 -16.74 12.73 19.53
CA SER A 131 -16.52 13.08 20.96
C SER A 131 -15.04 13.17 21.35
N GLY A 132 -14.13 12.62 20.54
CA GLY A 132 -12.68 12.74 20.69
C GLY A 132 -12.09 13.99 20.02
N SER A 133 -12.89 14.99 19.67
CA SER A 133 -12.46 16.26 19.04
C SER A 133 -11.70 16.06 17.74
N GLN A 134 -12.22 15.21 16.87
CA GLN A 134 -11.66 14.94 15.53
C GLN A 134 -12.75 15.00 14.47
N PHE A 135 -12.36 15.42 13.27
CA PHE A 135 -13.15 15.20 12.05
C PHE A 135 -12.70 13.90 11.37
N LEU A 136 -13.63 12.98 11.08
CA LEU A 136 -13.38 11.70 10.44
C LEU A 136 -14.32 11.46 9.24
N PRO A 137 -13.78 11.32 8.01
CA PRO A 137 -12.37 11.52 7.66
C PRO A 137 -11.94 12.98 7.81
N ALA A 138 -10.67 13.22 8.19
CA ALA A 138 -10.13 14.59 8.26
C ALA A 138 -10.00 15.23 6.87
N ASN A 139 -9.78 14.41 5.83
CA ASN A 139 -9.70 14.83 4.43
C ASN A 139 -10.85 14.20 3.65
N ALA A 140 -11.83 14.99 3.29
CA ALA A 140 -12.96 14.57 2.48
C ALA A 140 -12.75 14.97 1.02
N VAL A 141 -13.12 14.10 0.07
CA VAL A 141 -13.11 14.39 -1.36
C VAL A 141 -14.54 14.29 -1.88
N VAL A 142 -15.03 15.32 -2.59
CA VAL A 142 -16.38 15.38 -3.11
C VAL A 142 -16.37 15.94 -4.54
N ALA A 143 -17.35 15.54 -5.35
CA ALA A 143 -17.54 16.07 -6.69
C ALA A 143 -17.93 17.56 -6.63
N ARG A 144 -17.66 18.31 -7.71
CA ARG A 144 -18.19 19.66 -7.89
C ARG A 144 -19.71 19.65 -7.79
N ASN A 145 -20.28 20.63 -7.10
CA ASN A 145 -21.68 20.67 -6.66
C ASN A 145 -22.08 19.55 -5.69
N GLY A 146 -21.13 18.82 -5.17
CA GLY A 146 -21.36 17.77 -4.17
C GLY A 146 -21.61 18.33 -2.78
N THR A 147 -22.12 17.48 -1.92
CA THR A 147 -22.54 17.82 -0.56
C THR A 147 -21.70 17.09 0.48
N VAL A 148 -21.16 17.84 1.43
CA VAL A 148 -20.55 17.26 2.63
C VAL A 148 -21.51 17.45 3.80
N THR A 149 -21.74 16.38 4.55
CA THR A 149 -22.60 16.36 5.74
C THR A 149 -21.74 16.11 6.96
N TRP A 150 -21.67 17.06 7.89
CA TRP A 150 -21.05 16.86 9.20
C TRP A 150 -22.08 16.33 10.18
N THR A 151 -21.73 15.24 10.86
CA THR A 151 -22.54 14.66 11.94
C THR A 151 -21.83 14.90 13.27
N PHE A 152 -22.50 15.56 14.18
CA PHE A 152 -21.97 16.01 15.45
C PHE A 152 -22.40 15.07 16.57
N ALA A 153 -21.45 14.62 17.39
CA ALA A 153 -21.67 13.77 18.56
C ALA A 153 -21.79 14.59 19.86
N ILE A 154 -21.11 15.74 19.89
CA ILE A 154 -21.11 16.73 20.98
C ILE A 154 -20.99 18.11 20.35
N ASP A 155 -20.93 19.18 21.17
CA ASP A 155 -20.77 20.56 20.70
C ASP A 155 -19.51 20.75 19.88
N HIS A 156 -19.70 21.03 18.58
CA HIS A 156 -18.68 21.40 17.61
C HIS A 156 -19.20 22.46 16.68
N ASN A 157 -18.29 23.09 15.95
CA ASN A 157 -18.62 23.93 14.80
C ASN A 157 -17.68 23.61 13.62
N VAL A 158 -17.99 24.19 12.47
CA VAL A 158 -17.11 24.15 11.28
C VAL A 158 -16.91 25.57 10.80
N THR A 159 -15.70 26.07 10.96
CA THR A 159 -15.27 27.37 10.48
C THR A 159 -14.31 27.17 9.33
N PHE A 160 -14.68 27.65 8.16
CA PHE A 160 -13.84 27.57 6.97
C PHE A 160 -12.78 28.66 6.97
N ASP A 161 -11.55 28.28 6.63
CA ASP A 161 -10.38 29.16 6.57
C ASP A 161 -10.10 29.68 5.15
N THR A 162 -10.77 29.10 4.15
CA THR A 162 -10.53 29.36 2.73
C THR A 162 -11.57 30.32 2.17
N ALA A 163 -11.14 31.28 1.35
CA ALA A 163 -12.05 32.17 0.64
C ALA A 163 -12.98 31.39 -0.31
N ASN A 164 -14.19 31.91 -0.54
CA ASN A 164 -15.23 31.28 -1.37
C ASN A 164 -15.72 29.90 -0.87
N SER A 165 -15.48 29.61 0.39
CA SER A 165 -16.07 28.45 1.06
C SER A 165 -17.59 28.63 1.24
N PRO A 166 -18.35 27.56 1.46
CA PRO A 166 -19.72 27.65 1.97
C PRO A 166 -19.79 28.38 3.32
N ALA A 167 -20.97 28.77 3.73
CA ALA A 167 -21.17 29.39 5.04
C ALA A 167 -20.71 28.45 6.17
N ASN A 168 -20.12 29.02 7.21
CA ASN A 168 -19.73 28.27 8.41
C ASN A 168 -20.93 27.55 9.03
N ILE A 169 -20.65 26.50 9.81
CA ILE A 169 -21.64 25.82 10.66
C ILE A 169 -21.39 26.30 12.09
N GLY A 170 -22.41 26.92 12.68
CA GLY A 170 -22.38 27.34 14.09
C GLY A 170 -22.29 26.15 15.03
N THR A 171 -22.14 26.42 16.34
CA THR A 171 -22.08 25.39 17.36
C THR A 171 -23.32 24.49 17.30
N THR A 172 -23.09 23.19 17.17
CA THR A 172 -24.11 22.14 17.05
C THR A 172 -23.76 21.01 18.01
N GLY A 173 -24.67 20.68 18.93
CA GLY A 173 -24.44 19.65 19.96
C GLY A 173 -24.57 18.25 19.38
N THR A 174 -25.72 17.94 18.80
CA THR A 174 -25.98 16.65 18.16
C THR A 174 -26.77 16.87 16.87
N GLY A 175 -26.64 15.94 15.92
CA GLY A 175 -27.34 16.03 14.65
C GLY A 175 -26.40 16.20 13.45
N SER A 176 -26.95 16.61 12.32
CA SER A 176 -26.19 16.72 11.07
C SER A 176 -26.50 18.04 10.35
N VAL A 177 -25.45 18.62 9.76
CA VAL A 177 -25.58 19.83 8.93
C VAL A 177 -24.78 19.64 7.65
N SER A 178 -25.38 20.01 6.51
CA SER A 178 -24.77 19.83 5.20
C SER A 178 -24.36 21.16 4.57
N ARG A 179 -23.34 21.09 3.71
CA ARG A 179 -22.93 22.18 2.81
C ARG A 179 -22.64 21.65 1.43
N THR A 180 -23.09 22.39 0.42
CA THR A 180 -22.80 22.13 -1.00
C THR A 180 -21.59 22.95 -1.43
N PHE A 181 -20.74 22.36 -2.27
CA PHE A 181 -19.49 22.94 -2.75
C PHE A 181 -19.57 23.15 -4.27
N PRO A 182 -19.94 24.35 -4.74
CA PRO A 182 -20.12 24.62 -6.17
C PRO A 182 -18.79 24.79 -6.93
N ASN A 183 -17.73 25.17 -6.23
CA ASN A 183 -16.43 25.47 -6.82
C ASN A 183 -15.41 24.37 -6.54
N ALA A 184 -14.62 24.01 -7.56
CA ALA A 184 -13.46 23.14 -7.36
C ALA A 184 -12.39 23.84 -6.51
N GLY A 185 -11.65 23.07 -5.72
CA GLY A 185 -10.59 23.59 -4.85
C GLY A 185 -10.46 22.81 -3.55
N THR A 186 -9.56 23.25 -2.68
CA THR A 186 -9.37 22.69 -1.34
C THR A 186 -9.79 23.72 -0.31
N PHE A 187 -10.71 23.33 0.55
CA PHE A 187 -11.32 24.15 1.58
C PHE A 187 -10.93 23.62 2.95
N ALA A 188 -9.97 24.28 3.57
CA ALA A 188 -9.57 23.99 4.95
C ALA A 188 -10.62 24.49 5.93
N TYR A 189 -10.81 23.79 7.02
CA TYR A 189 -11.73 24.17 8.10
C TYR A 189 -11.23 23.65 9.44
N HIS A 190 -11.75 24.28 10.51
CA HIS A 190 -11.45 23.89 11.88
C HIS A 190 -12.65 24.05 12.80
N CYS A 191 -12.57 23.45 13.99
CA CYS A 191 -13.49 23.72 15.09
C CYS A 191 -12.89 24.77 16.01
N THR A 192 -13.59 25.87 16.29
CA THR A 192 -13.10 26.93 17.19
C THR A 192 -13.22 26.59 18.66
N ILE A 193 -14.02 25.55 19.00
CA ILE A 193 -14.27 25.12 20.38
C ILE A 193 -13.14 24.20 20.86
N HIS A 194 -12.55 23.37 19.94
CA HIS A 194 -11.55 22.39 20.28
C HIS A 194 -10.24 22.65 19.53
N GLY A 195 -9.19 23.01 20.24
CA GLY A 195 -7.90 23.29 19.63
C GLY A 195 -7.33 22.08 18.88
N GLY A 196 -6.81 22.32 17.67
CA GLY A 196 -6.20 21.28 16.84
C GLY A 196 -7.18 20.41 16.05
N MET A 197 -8.48 20.59 16.19
CA MET A 197 -9.50 19.85 15.41
C MET A 197 -9.67 20.51 14.03
N THR A 198 -8.99 19.94 13.03
CA THR A 198 -8.94 20.49 11.66
C THR A 198 -9.38 19.46 10.63
N GLY A 199 -9.76 19.92 9.45
CA GLY A 199 -10.09 19.07 8.30
C GLY A 199 -9.97 19.83 6.99
N THR A 200 -10.10 19.09 5.88
CA THR A 200 -10.14 19.66 4.53
C THR A 200 -11.25 18.99 3.70
N VAL A 201 -11.87 19.79 2.82
CA VAL A 201 -12.73 19.29 1.74
C VAL A 201 -12.04 19.61 0.42
N THR A 202 -11.71 18.58 -0.36
CA THR A 202 -11.20 18.72 -1.73
C THR A 202 -12.33 18.47 -2.70
N VAL A 203 -12.62 19.45 -3.55
CA VAL A 203 -13.67 19.42 -4.57
C VAL A 203 -13.03 19.28 -5.93
N GLN A 204 -13.42 18.23 -6.67
CA GLN A 204 -12.88 17.87 -8.00
C GLN A 204 -13.97 17.89 -9.07
#